data_09610af34fb9ccf99cf43edffb80ddb8
#
_entry.id   09610af34fb9ccf99cf43edffb80ddb8
#
_cell.length_a   1.000
_cell.length_b   1.000
_cell.length_c   1.000
_cell.angle_alpha   90.00
_cell.angle_beta   90.00
_cell.angle_gamma   90.00
#
_symmetry.space_group_name_H-M   'P 1'
#
loop_
_entity.id
_entity.type
_entity.pdbx_description
1 polymer ?
#
loop_
_entity_poly.entity_id
_entity_poly.type
_entity_poly.pdbx_seq_one_letter_code
_entity_poly.pdbx_strand_id
1 'polypeptide(L)'
;MPRLAFVGVHLLAQWLKQHETFGPVVAQLTQAVEAYKHTHPGDDFALWHHRESTLLRRFQALFFAPLLGIDRLRAFDTQEHPLATLLGRGYHSSTLSQFLGQLERVDAAEVLLPALLPAHTGPITYVDGHMIAYWSRMSMHKGKITMLGRIMAGSQAVMAHDDAGQALFVAYYAPDLHMSQVIVAYCQRVALATGSALLVIDRAVNSVALAEAFDAQGLGLLCMLDDNEQAGLESYAATSVATLEDGTRV
;
A
#
# COMPACT_ATOMS: atom_id res chain seq x y z
N MET A 1 -22.00 -4.17 -29.61
CA MET A 1 -22.54 -3.43 -28.45
C MET A 1 -21.42 -3.22 -27.48
N PRO A 2 -21.09 -1.99 -27.06
CA PRO A 2 -20.13 -1.79 -25.98
C PRO A 2 -20.67 -2.45 -24.72
N ARG A 3 -19.85 -3.26 -24.08
CA ARG A 3 -20.25 -4.02 -22.91
C ARG A 3 -20.54 -3.04 -21.76
N LEU A 4 -21.74 -3.07 -21.21
CA LEU A 4 -22.19 -2.33 -20.03
C LEU A 4 -21.24 -2.48 -18.81
N ALA A 5 -20.38 -3.51 -18.82
CA ALA A 5 -19.43 -3.79 -17.74
C ALA A 5 -18.44 -2.63 -17.42
N PHE A 6 -18.24 -1.70 -18.33
CA PHE A 6 -17.28 -0.59 -18.14
C PHE A 6 -17.92 0.78 -17.85
N VAL A 7 -19.24 0.86 -17.79
CA VAL A 7 -19.95 2.12 -17.52
C VAL A 7 -19.50 2.73 -16.19
N GLY A 8 -19.34 1.91 -15.15
CA GLY A 8 -18.87 2.36 -13.84
C GLY A 8 -17.48 3.01 -13.89
N VAL A 9 -16.56 2.44 -14.67
CA VAL A 9 -15.21 3.01 -14.85
C VAL A 9 -15.26 4.32 -15.61
N HIS A 10 -16.13 4.46 -16.62
CA HIS A 10 -16.34 5.72 -17.33
C HIS A 10 -16.91 6.81 -16.42
N LEU A 11 -17.89 6.47 -15.59
CA LEU A 11 -18.46 7.39 -14.61
C LEU A 11 -17.43 7.83 -13.59
N LEU A 12 -16.64 6.89 -13.05
CA LEU A 12 -15.56 7.19 -12.13
C LEU A 12 -14.49 8.09 -12.79
N ALA A 13 -14.07 7.77 -14.01
CA ALA A 13 -13.11 8.59 -14.74
C ALA A 13 -13.61 10.03 -14.95
N GLN A 14 -14.90 10.18 -15.29
CA GLN A 14 -15.51 11.49 -15.45
C GLN A 14 -15.58 12.25 -14.12
N TRP A 15 -15.94 11.57 -13.04
CA TRP A 15 -15.99 12.13 -11.70
C TRP A 15 -14.60 12.60 -11.25
N LEU A 16 -13.57 11.76 -11.38
CA LEU A 16 -12.18 12.09 -11.05
C LEU A 16 -11.65 13.27 -11.88
N LYS A 17 -12.08 13.36 -13.14
CA LYS A 17 -11.73 14.50 -14.00
C LYS A 17 -12.40 15.79 -13.53
N GLN A 18 -13.68 15.75 -13.16
CA GLN A 18 -14.43 16.92 -12.66
C GLN A 18 -13.85 17.46 -11.35
N HIS A 19 -13.31 16.57 -10.51
CA HIS A 19 -12.70 16.91 -9.22
C HIS A 19 -11.18 17.13 -9.30
N GLU A 20 -10.61 17.14 -10.51
CA GLU A 20 -9.18 17.34 -10.77
C GLU A 20 -8.24 16.48 -9.89
N THR A 21 -8.71 15.30 -9.47
CA THR A 21 -8.07 14.44 -8.46
C THR A 21 -6.63 14.05 -8.81
N PHE A 22 -6.33 13.86 -10.09
CA PHE A 22 -5.01 13.42 -10.53
C PHE A 22 -3.99 14.55 -10.73
N GLY A 23 -4.42 15.78 -10.89
CA GLY A 23 -3.54 16.92 -11.10
C GLY A 23 -2.53 17.09 -9.96
N PRO A 24 -2.99 17.22 -8.71
CA PRO A 24 -2.10 17.33 -7.56
C PRO A 24 -1.14 16.13 -7.40
N VAL A 25 -1.60 14.92 -7.68
CA VAL A 25 -0.78 13.70 -7.62
C VAL A 25 0.37 13.76 -8.64
N VAL A 26 0.08 14.14 -9.89
CA VAL A 26 1.10 14.27 -10.93
C VAL A 26 2.07 15.42 -10.62
N ALA A 27 1.59 16.51 -10.06
CA ALA A 27 2.44 17.63 -9.65
C ALA A 27 3.43 17.22 -8.55
N GLN A 28 2.99 16.50 -7.52
CA GLN A 28 3.85 15.97 -6.46
C GLN A 28 4.91 15.00 -7.01
N LEU A 29 4.50 14.06 -7.86
CA LEU A 29 5.44 13.13 -8.50
C LEU A 29 6.46 13.87 -9.36
N THR A 30 6.05 14.89 -10.09
CA THR A 30 6.95 15.69 -10.91
C THR A 30 7.98 16.42 -10.04
N GLN A 31 7.55 17.00 -8.93
CA GLN A 31 8.46 17.64 -7.98
C GLN A 31 9.46 16.64 -7.38
N ALA A 32 9.01 15.44 -7.02
CA ALA A 32 9.88 14.38 -6.50
C ALA A 32 10.91 13.93 -7.54
N VAL A 33 10.52 13.79 -8.81
CA VAL A 33 11.43 13.43 -9.90
C VAL A 33 12.48 14.53 -10.13
N GLU A 34 12.08 15.79 -10.12
CA GLU A 34 13.04 16.88 -10.28
C GLU A 34 14.04 16.94 -9.10
N ALA A 35 13.57 16.74 -7.88
CA ALA A 35 14.45 16.63 -6.70
C ALA A 35 15.42 15.43 -6.82
N TYR A 36 14.93 14.27 -7.26
CA TYR A 36 15.77 13.09 -7.48
C TYR A 36 16.85 13.31 -8.53
N LYS A 37 16.52 13.93 -9.66
CA LYS A 37 17.48 14.25 -10.74
C LYS A 37 18.62 15.14 -10.27
N HIS A 38 18.37 16.05 -9.35
CA HIS A 38 19.42 16.89 -8.78
C HIS A 38 20.51 16.08 -8.08
N THR A 39 20.12 14.98 -7.44
CA THR A 39 21.05 14.10 -6.72
C THR A 39 21.57 12.94 -7.58
N HIS A 40 20.89 12.62 -8.69
CA HIS A 40 21.20 11.51 -9.58
C HIS A 40 21.18 11.96 -11.06
N PRO A 41 22.10 12.83 -11.49
CA PRO A 41 22.03 13.47 -12.81
C PRO A 41 22.24 12.50 -13.99
N GLY A 42 22.73 11.28 -13.74
CA GLY A 42 22.93 10.25 -14.76
C GLY A 42 21.75 9.33 -15.01
N ASP A 43 20.70 9.42 -14.18
CA ASP A 43 19.55 8.54 -14.29
C ASP A 43 18.60 8.92 -15.42
N ASP A 44 18.14 7.90 -16.14
CA ASP A 44 17.20 8.08 -17.25
C ASP A 44 15.77 8.25 -16.74
N PHE A 45 15.26 9.46 -16.89
CA PHE A 45 13.85 9.81 -16.72
C PHE A 45 13.22 10.28 -18.03
N ALA A 46 13.59 9.65 -19.15
CA ALA A 46 13.12 10.05 -20.50
C ALA A 46 11.60 10.18 -20.60
N LEU A 47 10.85 9.32 -19.91
CA LEU A 47 9.39 9.40 -19.90
C LEU A 47 8.84 10.61 -19.13
N TRP A 48 9.64 11.22 -18.26
CA TRP A 48 9.25 12.39 -17.49
C TRP A 48 9.40 13.72 -18.26
N HIS A 49 10.12 13.70 -19.37
CA HIS A 49 10.24 14.87 -20.26
C HIS A 49 9.03 15.08 -21.17
N HIS A 50 8.04 14.21 -21.10
CA HIS A 50 6.80 14.37 -21.85
C HIS A 50 5.88 15.41 -21.21
N ARG A 51 4.93 15.90 -22.03
CA ARG A 51 3.90 16.83 -21.54
C ARG A 51 3.15 16.23 -20.33
N GLU A 52 2.79 17.07 -19.39
CA GLU A 52 2.02 16.70 -18.18
C GLU A 52 0.81 15.84 -18.50
N SER A 53 0.07 16.16 -19.57
CA SER A 53 -1.05 15.35 -20.05
C SER A 53 -0.69 13.89 -20.38
N THR A 54 0.55 13.63 -20.77
CA THR A 54 1.04 12.28 -21.09
C THR A 54 1.37 11.51 -19.81
N LEU A 55 1.97 12.17 -18.83
CA LEU A 55 2.24 11.59 -17.50
C LEU A 55 0.93 11.24 -16.81
N LEU A 56 0.00 12.17 -16.82
CA LEU A 56 -1.35 11.97 -16.28
C LEU A 56 -2.02 10.74 -16.89
N ARG A 57 -1.97 10.58 -18.21
CA ARG A 57 -2.55 9.41 -18.89
C ARG A 57 -1.87 8.09 -18.49
N ARG A 58 -0.55 8.07 -18.34
CA ARG A 58 0.17 6.87 -17.89
C ARG A 58 -0.22 6.49 -16.48
N PHE A 59 -0.29 7.47 -15.59
CA PHE A 59 -0.75 7.25 -14.23
C PHE A 59 -2.20 6.72 -14.21
N GLN A 60 -3.08 7.35 -14.96
CA GLN A 60 -4.47 6.90 -15.12
C GLN A 60 -4.57 5.48 -15.69
N ALA A 61 -3.71 5.13 -16.67
CA ALA A 61 -3.69 3.77 -17.22
C ALA A 61 -3.38 2.72 -16.14
N LEU A 62 -2.41 2.98 -15.29
CA LEU A 62 -2.08 2.10 -14.16
C LEU A 62 -3.20 2.06 -13.11
N PHE A 63 -3.81 3.21 -12.82
CA PHE A 63 -4.91 3.32 -11.87
C PHE A 63 -6.16 2.55 -12.31
N PHE A 64 -6.54 2.69 -13.58
CA PHE A 64 -7.75 2.04 -14.10
C PHE A 64 -7.53 0.56 -14.49
N ALA A 65 -6.30 0.11 -14.67
CA ALA A 65 -6.02 -1.27 -15.07
C ALA A 65 -6.66 -2.32 -14.14
N PRO A 66 -6.49 -2.28 -12.83
CA PRO A 66 -7.12 -3.24 -11.92
C PRO A 66 -8.66 -3.17 -11.97
N LEU A 67 -9.22 -1.98 -12.08
CA LEU A 67 -10.68 -1.76 -12.14
C LEU A 67 -11.30 -2.34 -13.42
N LEU A 68 -10.49 -2.50 -14.47
CA LEU A 68 -10.87 -3.11 -15.75
C LEU A 68 -10.54 -4.60 -15.84
N GLY A 69 -10.04 -5.18 -14.74
CA GLY A 69 -9.62 -6.58 -14.71
C GLY A 69 -8.34 -6.84 -15.51
N ILE A 70 -7.51 -5.83 -15.69
CA ILE A 70 -6.20 -5.94 -16.34
C ILE A 70 -5.18 -6.29 -15.26
N ASP A 71 -4.84 -7.56 -15.15
CA ASP A 71 -3.96 -8.11 -14.11
C ASP A 71 -2.46 -8.09 -14.48
N ARG A 72 -2.14 -7.80 -15.73
CA ARG A 72 -0.73 -7.78 -16.23
C ARG A 72 -0.54 -6.72 -17.30
N LEU A 73 0.62 -6.08 -17.25
CA LEU A 73 0.99 -5.06 -18.24
C LEU A 73 0.98 -5.58 -19.67
N ARG A 74 1.37 -6.83 -19.90
CA ARG A 74 1.34 -7.45 -21.24
C ARG A 74 -0.04 -7.48 -21.89
N ALA A 75 -1.10 -7.44 -21.09
CA ALA A 75 -2.43 -7.39 -21.63
C ALA A 75 -2.70 -6.08 -22.38
N PHE A 76 -1.97 -5.00 -22.12
CA PHE A 76 -2.05 -3.75 -22.90
C PHE A 76 -1.58 -3.92 -24.35
N ASP A 77 -0.75 -4.93 -24.67
CA ASP A 77 -0.21 -5.14 -26.02
C ASP A 77 -1.15 -5.98 -26.90
N THR A 78 -2.04 -6.74 -26.30
CA THR A 78 -2.76 -7.84 -26.97
C THR A 78 -4.25 -7.59 -27.19
N GLN A 79 -4.84 -6.56 -26.60
CA GLN A 79 -6.27 -6.33 -26.66
C GLN A 79 -6.62 -4.89 -27.05
N GLU A 80 -7.72 -4.73 -27.77
CA GLU A 80 -8.43 -3.44 -27.88
C GLU A 80 -9.06 -3.14 -26.51
N HIS A 81 -8.33 -2.41 -25.70
CA HIS A 81 -8.78 -2.14 -24.35
C HIS A 81 -9.85 -1.05 -24.28
N PRO A 82 -10.80 -1.17 -23.35
CA PRO A 82 -11.69 -0.07 -22.97
C PRO A 82 -10.95 1.20 -22.58
N LEU A 83 -9.71 1.08 -22.09
CA LEU A 83 -8.82 2.22 -21.82
C LEU A 83 -8.53 3.07 -23.04
N ALA A 84 -8.48 2.51 -24.24
CA ALA A 84 -8.29 3.29 -25.46
C ALA A 84 -9.44 4.28 -25.70
N THR A 85 -10.65 3.92 -25.26
CA THR A 85 -11.84 4.79 -25.32
C THR A 85 -11.79 5.87 -24.23
N LEU A 86 -11.23 5.57 -23.05
CA LEU A 86 -11.12 6.49 -21.93
C LEU A 86 -9.95 7.47 -22.09
N LEU A 87 -8.80 6.97 -22.48
CA LEU A 87 -7.51 7.66 -22.36
C LEU A 87 -6.81 7.89 -23.70
N GLY A 88 -7.36 7.35 -24.81
CA GLY A 88 -6.73 7.39 -26.14
C GLY A 88 -5.76 6.24 -26.35
N ARG A 89 -5.16 6.17 -27.55
CA ARG A 89 -4.22 5.10 -27.95
C ARG A 89 -2.82 5.34 -27.37
N GLY A 90 -2.02 4.30 -27.27
CA GLY A 90 -0.57 4.42 -27.06
C GLY A 90 -0.06 3.89 -25.72
N TYR A 91 -0.73 2.94 -25.11
CA TYR A 91 -0.23 2.25 -23.93
C TYR A 91 0.39 0.91 -24.34
N HIS A 92 1.72 0.85 -24.30
CA HIS A 92 2.46 -0.40 -24.45
C HIS A 92 2.98 -0.86 -23.11
N SER A 93 3.00 -2.17 -22.88
CA SER A 93 3.47 -2.77 -21.63
C SER A 93 4.89 -2.33 -21.30
N SER A 94 5.76 -2.20 -22.30
CA SER A 94 7.13 -1.71 -22.13
C SER A 94 7.20 -0.28 -21.60
N THR A 95 6.37 0.61 -22.14
CA THR A 95 6.31 2.02 -21.68
C THR A 95 5.79 2.13 -20.24
N LEU A 96 4.74 1.36 -19.91
CA LEU A 96 4.20 1.36 -18.55
C LEU A 96 5.17 0.70 -17.56
N SER A 97 5.88 -0.36 -17.95
CA SER A 97 6.91 -0.99 -17.12
C SER A 97 8.07 -0.03 -16.83
N GLN A 98 8.54 0.70 -17.83
CA GLN A 98 9.57 1.73 -17.65
C GLN A 98 9.06 2.87 -16.76
N PHE A 99 7.82 3.30 -16.93
CA PHE A 99 7.21 4.32 -16.08
C PHE A 99 7.10 3.88 -14.63
N LEU A 100 6.69 2.62 -14.37
CA LEU A 100 6.70 2.03 -13.02
C LEU A 100 8.10 2.02 -12.40
N GLY A 101 9.13 1.64 -13.17
CA GLY A 101 10.50 1.69 -12.68
C GLY A 101 10.98 3.12 -12.35
N GLN A 102 10.46 4.14 -13.03
CA GLN A 102 10.73 5.54 -12.67
C GLN A 102 10.00 5.97 -11.40
N LEU A 103 8.75 5.51 -11.20
CA LEU A 103 8.00 5.73 -9.96
C LEU A 103 8.68 5.07 -8.76
N GLU A 104 9.20 3.84 -8.94
CA GLU A 104 9.96 3.12 -7.92
C GLU A 104 11.21 3.89 -7.46
N ARG A 105 11.99 4.44 -8.42
CA ARG A 105 13.21 5.19 -8.12
C ARG A 105 12.98 6.42 -7.23
N VAL A 106 11.84 7.07 -7.36
CA VAL A 106 11.47 8.24 -6.56
C VAL A 106 10.65 7.89 -5.32
N ASP A 107 10.50 6.61 -5.02
CA ASP A 107 9.65 6.10 -3.95
C ASP A 107 8.24 6.73 -3.97
N ALA A 108 7.59 6.63 -5.14
CA ALA A 108 6.33 7.30 -5.41
C ALA A 108 5.23 6.96 -4.39
N ALA A 109 5.28 5.80 -3.77
CA ALA A 109 4.34 5.42 -2.72
C ALA A 109 4.46 6.36 -1.51
N GLU A 110 5.69 6.64 -1.07
CA GLU A 110 5.97 7.57 0.04
C GLU A 110 5.60 9.01 -0.31
N VAL A 111 5.97 9.43 -1.52
CA VAL A 111 5.68 10.78 -2.02
C VAL A 111 4.18 11.04 -2.08
N LEU A 112 3.39 10.03 -2.47
CA LEU A 112 1.94 10.16 -2.63
C LEU A 112 1.17 9.91 -1.34
N LEU A 113 1.76 9.27 -0.35
CA LEU A 113 1.08 8.94 0.91
C LEU A 113 0.34 10.13 1.52
N PRO A 114 0.94 11.32 1.71
CA PRO A 114 0.24 12.47 2.29
C PRO A 114 -0.95 12.97 1.46
N ALA A 115 -0.90 12.79 0.13
CA ALA A 115 -1.97 13.22 -0.77
C ALA A 115 -3.12 12.21 -0.88
N LEU A 116 -2.84 10.95 -0.59
CA LEU A 116 -3.80 9.84 -0.69
C LEU A 116 -4.48 9.54 0.66
N LEU A 117 -3.88 10.00 1.75
CA LEU A 117 -4.48 9.85 3.07
C LEU A 117 -5.77 10.66 3.18
N PRO A 118 -6.79 10.11 3.83
CA PRO A 118 -8.00 10.85 4.14
C PRO A 118 -7.68 12.05 5.04
N ALA A 119 -8.45 13.12 4.90
CA ALA A 119 -8.29 14.33 5.71
C ALA A 119 -8.51 14.10 7.21
N HIS A 120 -9.16 13.01 7.57
CA HIS A 120 -9.41 12.62 8.95
C HIS A 120 -9.28 11.12 9.07
N THR A 121 -8.41 10.68 9.96
CA THR A 121 -8.27 9.28 10.37
C THR A 121 -8.79 9.14 11.81
N GLY A 122 -9.42 8.01 12.10
CA GLY A 122 -9.83 7.67 13.45
C GLY A 122 -8.62 7.57 14.41
N PRO A 123 -8.86 7.52 15.73
CA PRO A 123 -7.79 7.41 16.71
C PRO A 123 -7.07 6.07 16.69
N ILE A 124 -7.64 5.06 16.04
CA ILE A 124 -7.15 3.70 16.00
C ILE A 124 -6.78 3.32 14.58
N THR A 125 -5.62 2.69 14.41
CA THR A 125 -5.18 2.13 13.15
C THR A 125 -4.99 0.62 13.29
N TYR A 126 -5.61 -0.13 12.39
CA TYR A 126 -5.47 -1.58 12.29
C TYR A 126 -4.38 -1.90 11.28
N VAL A 127 -3.49 -2.83 11.64
CA VAL A 127 -2.36 -3.23 10.79
C VAL A 127 -2.38 -4.74 10.60
N ASP A 128 -2.37 -5.17 9.35
CA ASP A 128 -2.36 -6.59 8.97
C ASP A 128 -1.28 -6.88 7.94
N GLY A 129 -0.71 -8.07 8.04
CA GLY A 129 0.30 -8.58 7.13
C GLY A 129 -0.22 -9.69 6.24
N HIS A 130 -0.03 -9.57 4.93
CA HIS A 130 -0.46 -10.54 3.95
C HIS A 130 0.67 -10.94 2.99
N MET A 131 0.86 -12.26 2.82
CA MET A 131 1.82 -12.78 1.86
C MET A 131 1.20 -12.94 0.48
N ILE A 132 1.72 -12.20 -0.51
CA ILE A 132 1.27 -12.24 -1.91
C ILE A 132 2.21 -13.15 -2.70
N ALA A 133 1.66 -14.24 -3.25
CA ALA A 133 2.41 -15.16 -4.09
C ALA A 133 2.65 -14.59 -5.48
N TYR A 134 3.87 -14.71 -5.99
CA TYR A 134 4.23 -14.39 -7.36
C TYR A 134 4.63 -15.63 -8.13
N TRP A 135 3.98 -15.85 -9.27
CA TRP A 135 4.36 -16.88 -10.23
C TRP A 135 5.30 -16.27 -11.27
N SER A 136 6.58 -16.19 -10.91
CA SER A 136 7.61 -15.61 -11.75
C SER A 136 8.71 -16.64 -12.08
N ARG A 137 9.35 -16.50 -13.24
CA ARG A 137 10.58 -17.23 -13.58
C ARG A 137 11.84 -16.54 -13.02
N MET A 138 11.70 -15.33 -12.51
CA MET A 138 12.80 -14.61 -11.89
C MET A 138 13.12 -15.24 -10.53
N SER A 139 14.40 -15.23 -10.16
CA SER A 139 14.79 -15.57 -8.80
C SER A 139 14.26 -14.50 -7.84
N MET A 140 13.40 -14.89 -6.94
CA MET A 140 12.80 -14.02 -5.92
C MET A 140 12.90 -14.70 -4.57
N HIS A 141 12.90 -13.91 -3.51
CA HIS A 141 12.81 -14.43 -2.16
C HIS A 141 11.54 -15.27 -1.99
N LYS A 142 11.62 -16.27 -1.12
CA LYS A 142 10.52 -17.21 -0.86
C LYS A 142 10.10 -17.13 0.60
N GLY A 143 8.81 -17.12 0.83
CA GLY A 143 8.21 -17.17 2.16
C GLY A 143 6.99 -18.09 2.19
N LYS A 144 6.49 -18.34 3.38
CA LYS A 144 5.30 -19.18 3.59
C LYS A 144 4.05 -18.40 3.21
N ILE A 145 3.36 -18.86 2.18
CA ILE A 145 2.03 -18.38 1.82
C ILE A 145 1.00 -19.17 2.61
N THR A 146 0.51 -18.62 3.68
CA THR A 146 -0.38 -19.31 4.65
C THR A 146 -1.62 -19.89 3.99
N MET A 147 -2.28 -19.11 3.13
CA MET A 147 -3.48 -19.55 2.41
C MET A 147 -3.26 -20.75 1.48
N LEU A 148 -2.04 -20.93 0.98
CA LEU A 148 -1.69 -22.04 0.08
C LEU A 148 -0.94 -23.16 0.79
N GLY A 149 -0.56 -22.99 2.04
CA GLY A 149 0.25 -23.94 2.80
C GLY A 149 1.63 -24.24 2.18
N ARG A 150 2.17 -23.31 1.35
CA ARG A 150 3.38 -23.53 0.56
C ARG A 150 4.41 -22.43 0.77
N ILE A 151 5.68 -22.80 0.59
CA ILE A 151 6.78 -21.84 0.47
C ILE A 151 6.90 -21.49 -1.00
N MET A 152 6.68 -20.22 -1.34
CA MET A 152 6.69 -19.73 -2.72
C MET A 152 7.40 -18.38 -2.80
N ALA A 153 7.82 -18.03 -4.01
CA ALA A 153 8.24 -16.68 -4.32
C ALA A 153 7.07 -15.70 -4.11
N GLY A 154 7.36 -14.53 -3.56
CA GLY A 154 6.33 -13.54 -3.28
C GLY A 154 6.86 -12.28 -2.66
N SER A 155 5.96 -11.51 -2.05
CA SER A 155 6.27 -10.38 -1.18
C SER A 155 5.32 -10.37 0.01
N GLN A 156 5.77 -9.82 1.10
CA GLN A 156 4.94 -9.52 2.25
C GLN A 156 4.36 -8.12 2.08
N ALA A 157 3.04 -8.02 1.99
CA ALA A 157 2.33 -6.75 2.04
C ALA A 157 1.91 -6.49 3.48
N VAL A 158 2.21 -5.30 3.99
CA VAL A 158 1.69 -4.81 5.29
C VAL A 158 0.75 -3.67 4.98
N MET A 159 -0.48 -3.77 5.45
CA MET A 159 -1.55 -2.81 5.18
C MET A 159 -2.02 -2.19 6.49
N ALA A 160 -2.32 -0.90 6.44
CA ALA A 160 -2.99 -0.18 7.51
C ALA A 160 -4.34 0.33 7.04
N HIS A 161 -5.34 0.27 7.92
CA HIS A 161 -6.66 0.85 7.69
C HIS A 161 -7.21 1.46 8.99
N ASP A 162 -8.17 2.36 8.86
CA ASP A 162 -8.87 2.95 10.01
C ASP A 162 -10.03 2.06 10.50
N ASP A 163 -10.75 2.51 11.50
CA ASP A 163 -11.91 1.85 12.09
C ASP A 163 -13.12 1.76 11.13
N ALA A 164 -13.17 2.61 10.11
CA ALA A 164 -14.15 2.52 9.03
C ALA A 164 -13.75 1.52 7.92
N GLY A 165 -12.57 0.89 8.02
CA GLY A 165 -12.01 0.00 7.01
C GLY A 165 -11.41 0.73 5.81
N GLN A 166 -11.18 2.04 5.91
CA GLN A 166 -10.52 2.79 4.85
C GLN A 166 -9.02 2.50 4.85
N ALA A 167 -8.51 2.07 3.69
CA ALA A 167 -7.07 1.84 3.53
C ALA A 167 -6.29 3.13 3.68
N LEU A 168 -5.30 3.11 4.56
CA LEU A 168 -4.43 4.25 4.85
C LEU A 168 -3.08 4.12 4.14
N PHE A 169 -2.45 2.96 4.26
CA PHE A 169 -1.13 2.74 3.71
C PHE A 169 -0.88 1.27 3.41
N VAL A 170 -0.08 0.99 2.38
CA VAL A 170 0.44 -0.35 2.07
C VAL A 170 1.93 -0.27 1.78
N ALA A 171 2.70 -1.18 2.36
CA ALA A 171 4.10 -1.36 2.04
C ALA A 171 4.39 -2.82 1.69
N TYR A 172 5.38 -3.04 0.81
CA TYR A 172 5.80 -4.35 0.37
C TYR A 172 7.21 -4.65 0.86
N TYR A 173 7.41 -5.84 1.36
CA TYR A 173 8.69 -6.32 1.88
C TYR A 173 9.08 -7.65 1.25
N ALA A 174 10.36 -7.99 1.34
CA ALA A 174 10.82 -9.32 0.94
C ALA A 174 10.12 -10.39 1.79
N PRO A 175 9.68 -11.53 1.20
CA PRO A 175 8.85 -12.52 1.88
C PRO A 175 9.59 -13.34 2.94
N ASP A 176 10.92 -13.28 2.96
CA ASP A 176 11.77 -13.89 3.97
C ASP A 176 12.01 -12.99 5.19
N LEU A 177 11.61 -11.72 5.15
CA LEU A 177 11.60 -10.86 6.32
C LEU A 177 10.42 -11.24 7.23
N HIS A 178 10.72 -11.46 8.50
CA HIS A 178 9.67 -11.64 9.49
C HIS A 178 9.00 -10.31 9.79
N MET A 179 7.67 -10.34 9.98
CA MET A 179 6.90 -9.11 10.22
C MET A 179 7.43 -8.28 11.40
N SER A 180 7.89 -8.95 12.47
CA SER A 180 8.50 -8.28 13.64
C SER A 180 9.71 -7.40 13.31
N GLN A 181 10.40 -7.64 12.19
CA GLN A 181 11.56 -6.85 11.77
C GLN A 181 11.20 -5.53 11.10
N VAL A 182 10.00 -5.44 10.53
CA VAL A 182 9.56 -4.29 9.72
C VAL A 182 8.43 -3.50 10.35
N ILE A 183 7.68 -4.13 11.25
CA ILE A 183 6.39 -3.60 11.73
C ILE A 183 6.54 -2.29 12.52
N VAL A 184 7.55 -2.15 13.35
CA VAL A 184 7.76 -0.93 14.16
C VAL A 184 8.01 0.27 13.25
N ALA A 185 8.94 0.14 12.30
CA ALA A 185 9.23 1.20 11.33
C ALA A 185 8.01 1.52 10.45
N TYR A 186 7.27 0.50 10.04
CA TYR A 186 6.02 0.67 9.28
C TYR A 186 5.00 1.47 10.09
N CYS A 187 4.73 1.06 11.32
CA CYS A 187 3.75 1.72 12.19
C CYS A 187 4.15 3.14 12.56
N GLN A 188 5.44 3.40 12.74
CA GLN A 188 5.95 4.75 12.96
C GLN A 188 5.63 5.67 11.76
N ARG A 189 5.83 5.19 10.53
CA ARG A 189 5.49 5.93 9.31
C ARG A 189 3.98 6.20 9.23
N VAL A 190 3.16 5.20 9.51
CA VAL A 190 1.71 5.35 9.52
C VAL A 190 1.28 6.35 10.57
N ALA A 191 1.79 6.26 11.79
CA ALA A 191 1.47 7.18 12.88
C ALA A 191 1.88 8.63 12.56
N LEU A 192 3.06 8.84 11.97
CA LEU A 192 3.50 10.16 11.52
C LEU A 192 2.58 10.74 10.44
N ALA A 193 2.10 9.91 9.53
CA ALA A 193 1.24 10.33 8.43
C ALA A 193 -0.21 10.59 8.86
N THR A 194 -0.73 9.80 9.81
CA THR A 194 -2.15 9.83 10.21
C THR A 194 -2.40 10.57 11.52
N GLY A 195 -1.38 10.76 12.35
CA GLY A 195 -1.52 11.26 13.72
C GLY A 195 -2.07 10.21 14.70
N SER A 196 -2.34 8.99 14.26
CA SER A 196 -2.85 7.91 15.12
C SER A 196 -1.67 7.23 15.84
N ALA A 197 -1.70 7.24 17.16
CA ALA A 197 -0.68 6.60 17.98
C ALA A 197 -1.11 5.24 18.56
N LEU A 198 -2.35 4.81 18.38
CA LEU A 198 -2.85 3.52 18.84
C LEU A 198 -3.00 2.55 17.66
N LEU A 199 -2.27 1.46 17.73
CA LEU A 199 -2.14 0.48 16.67
C LEU A 199 -2.66 -0.88 17.15
N VAL A 200 -3.55 -1.46 16.37
CA VAL A 200 -4.08 -2.82 16.60
C VAL A 200 -3.43 -3.76 15.61
N ILE A 201 -2.73 -4.77 16.09
CA ILE A 201 -1.93 -5.68 15.27
C ILE A 201 -2.29 -7.13 15.62
N ASP A 202 -2.29 -8.01 14.61
CA ASP A 202 -2.53 -9.45 14.80
C ASP A 202 -1.40 -10.13 15.61
N ARG A 203 -1.69 -11.34 16.07
CA ARG A 203 -0.82 -12.24 16.88
C ARG A 203 0.61 -12.44 16.35
N ALA A 204 0.84 -12.16 15.07
CA ALA A 204 2.19 -12.29 14.48
C ALA A 204 3.25 -11.41 15.15
N VAL A 205 2.84 -10.52 16.08
CA VAL A 205 3.69 -9.46 16.63
C VAL A 205 3.45 -9.33 18.13
N ASN A 206 3.78 -10.35 18.88
CA ASN A 206 3.39 -10.49 20.29
C ASN A 206 4.57 -10.74 21.27
N SER A 207 5.73 -10.18 21.03
CA SER A 207 6.87 -10.32 21.97
C SER A 207 7.05 -9.09 22.86
N VAL A 208 7.54 -9.30 24.08
CA VAL A 208 7.89 -8.21 25.03
C VAL A 208 8.87 -7.22 24.38
N ALA A 209 9.91 -7.72 23.72
CA ALA A 209 10.88 -6.87 23.02
C ALA A 209 10.24 -5.97 21.96
N LEU A 210 9.17 -6.44 21.31
CA LEU A 210 8.44 -5.65 20.34
C LEU A 210 7.58 -4.59 21.03
N ALA A 211 6.89 -4.94 22.12
CA ALA A 211 6.13 -3.98 22.91
C ALA A 211 7.04 -2.85 23.43
N GLU A 212 8.23 -3.18 23.92
CA GLU A 212 9.24 -2.20 24.31
C GLU A 212 9.68 -1.32 23.14
N ALA A 213 9.82 -1.89 21.94
CA ALA A 213 10.20 -1.12 20.76
C ALA A 213 9.08 -0.17 20.30
N PHE A 214 7.81 -0.53 20.45
CA PHE A 214 6.67 0.36 20.21
C PHE A 214 6.61 1.48 21.24
N ASP A 215 6.76 1.16 22.52
CA ASP A 215 6.76 2.13 23.62
C ASP A 215 7.89 3.16 23.46
N ALA A 216 9.08 2.70 23.09
CA ALA A 216 10.24 3.57 22.81
C ALA A 216 9.99 4.58 21.67
N GLN A 217 9.01 4.32 20.80
CA GLN A 217 8.59 5.22 19.73
C GLN A 217 7.33 6.04 20.11
N GLY A 218 6.82 5.90 21.33
CA GLY A 218 5.60 6.55 21.79
C GLY A 218 4.34 6.02 21.10
N LEU A 219 4.37 4.78 20.62
CA LEU A 219 3.27 4.11 19.93
C LEU A 219 2.54 3.16 20.87
N GLY A 220 1.23 3.32 21.03
CA GLY A 220 0.38 2.36 21.72
C GLY A 220 0.17 1.12 20.87
N LEU A 221 0.33 -0.05 21.47
CA LEU A 221 0.14 -1.34 20.83
C LEU A 221 -0.99 -2.12 21.52
N LEU A 222 -1.97 -2.56 20.73
CA LEU A 222 -2.94 -3.56 21.14
C LEU A 222 -2.75 -4.80 20.25
N CYS A 223 -2.37 -5.92 20.85
CA CYS A 223 -2.22 -7.20 20.16
C CYS A 223 -2.79 -8.33 21.02
N MET A 224 -3.12 -9.46 20.38
CA MET A 224 -3.51 -10.67 21.08
C MET A 224 -2.26 -11.43 21.49
N LEU A 225 -2.19 -11.84 22.74
CA LEU A 225 -1.14 -12.72 23.24
C LEU A 225 -1.44 -14.18 22.91
N ASP A 226 -0.39 -14.98 22.71
CA ASP A 226 -0.53 -16.42 22.61
C ASP A 226 -0.86 -17.04 23.97
N ASP A 227 -1.55 -18.19 23.96
CA ASP A 227 -2.00 -18.89 25.17
C ASP A 227 -0.85 -19.20 26.13
N ASN A 228 0.35 -19.46 25.61
CA ASN A 228 1.55 -19.71 26.42
C ASN A 228 2.09 -18.45 27.13
N GLU A 229 1.80 -17.28 26.62
CA GLU A 229 2.23 -16.00 27.21
C GLU A 229 1.16 -15.48 28.19
N GLN A 230 -0.09 -15.84 28.00
CA GLN A 230 -1.19 -15.53 28.93
C GLN A 230 -0.94 -16.11 30.31
N ALA A 231 -0.39 -17.32 30.41
CA ALA A 231 -0.06 -17.97 31.69
C ALA A 231 0.95 -17.15 32.54
N GLY A 232 1.81 -16.33 31.89
CA GLY A 232 2.73 -15.42 32.57
C GLY A 232 2.04 -14.15 33.07
N LEU A 233 0.95 -13.72 32.44
CA LEU A 233 0.23 -12.50 32.80
C LEU A 233 -0.73 -12.67 33.97
N GLU A 234 -1.17 -13.88 34.27
CA GLU A 234 -2.00 -14.16 35.45
C GLU A 234 -1.34 -13.71 36.77
N SER A 235 -0.01 -13.53 36.76
CA SER A 235 0.74 -13.02 37.91
C SER A 235 0.76 -11.48 38.02
N TYR A 236 0.35 -10.76 36.96
CA TYR A 236 0.29 -9.30 36.98
C TYR A 236 -1.13 -8.86 37.41
N ALA A 237 -1.21 -8.11 38.49
CA ALA A 237 -2.47 -7.46 38.88
C ALA A 237 -2.90 -6.50 37.76
N ALA A 238 -4.08 -6.70 37.20
CA ALA A 238 -4.64 -5.76 36.24
C ALA A 238 -4.73 -4.37 36.86
N THR A 239 -4.09 -3.37 36.26
CA THR A 239 -4.12 -1.98 36.73
C THR A 239 -5.43 -1.29 36.38
N SER A 240 -6.11 -1.76 35.34
CA SER A 240 -7.44 -1.31 34.93
C SER A 240 -8.15 -2.41 34.15
N VAL A 241 -9.45 -2.43 34.23
CA VAL A 241 -10.31 -3.30 33.42
C VAL A 241 -11.25 -2.40 32.62
N ALA A 242 -11.15 -2.48 31.30
CA ALA A 242 -12.11 -1.86 30.41
C ALA A 242 -13.26 -2.83 30.11
N THR A 243 -14.44 -2.31 29.86
CA THR A 243 -15.57 -3.09 29.39
C THR A 243 -15.89 -2.63 27.97
N LEU A 244 -15.83 -3.56 27.03
CA LEU A 244 -16.19 -3.30 25.65
C LEU A 244 -17.70 -3.16 25.48
N GLU A 245 -18.16 -2.64 24.33
CA GLU A 245 -19.58 -2.43 24.05
C GLU A 245 -20.43 -3.71 24.12
N ASP A 246 -19.83 -4.85 23.85
CA ASP A 246 -20.45 -6.18 23.96
C ASP A 246 -20.51 -6.71 25.41
N GLY A 247 -20.00 -5.94 26.37
CA GLY A 247 -19.94 -6.33 27.78
C GLY A 247 -18.70 -7.15 28.16
N THR A 248 -17.79 -7.42 27.21
CA THR A 248 -16.53 -8.14 27.48
C THR A 248 -15.60 -7.27 28.32
N ARG A 249 -15.06 -7.85 29.40
CA ARG A 249 -14.05 -7.17 30.24
C ARG A 249 -12.66 -7.49 29.71
N VAL A 250 -11.85 -6.48 29.48
CA VAL A 250 -10.46 -6.55 28.99
C VAL A 250 -9.52 -5.80 29.94
#